data_15ef0495d94359fbee5e4298f668b166
#
_entry.id   15ef0495d94359fbee5e4298f668b166
#
_cell.length_a   1.000
_cell.length_b   1.000
_cell.length_c   1.000
_cell.angle_alpha   90.00
_cell.angle_beta   90.00
_cell.angle_gamma   90.00
#
_symmetry.space_group_name_H-M   'P 1'
#
loop_
_entity.id
_entity.type
_entity.pdbx_description
1 polymer ?
#
loop_
_entity_poly.entity_id
_entity_poly.type
_entity_poly.pdbx_seq_one_letter_code
_entity_poly.pdbx_strand_id
1 'polypeptide(L)' 'MWMNINQTYATPQNMNAWAHLPSPSAGWRKVKRTSADGVTNTFLLLALAKATGKQAHVTVDGANEITAIYF' A
#
# COMPACT_ATOMS: atom_id res chain seq x y z
N MET A 1 4.36 4.54 -10.09
CA MET A 1 5.78 4.83 -9.78
C MET A 1 6.37 3.68 -8.98
N TRP A 2 7.56 3.23 -9.35
CA TRP A 2 8.28 2.20 -8.62
C TRP A 2 8.95 2.81 -7.39
N MET A 3 8.77 2.16 -6.23
CA MET A 3 9.30 2.70 -4.98
C MET A 3 9.50 1.58 -3.96
N ASN A 4 10.37 1.83 -2.99
CA ASN A 4 10.49 0.96 -1.83
C ASN A 4 9.39 1.31 -0.83
N ILE A 5 8.81 0.28 -0.22
CA ILE A 5 7.81 0.49 0.84
C ILE A 5 8.56 0.64 2.16
N ASN A 6 8.38 1.78 2.81
CA ASN A 6 9.09 2.08 4.07
C ASN A 6 8.57 1.25 5.24
N GLN A 7 7.25 1.23 5.41
CA GLN A 7 6.59 0.49 6.47
C GLN A 7 5.19 0.08 6.03
N THR A 8 4.65 -0.95 6.66
CA THR A 8 3.26 -1.36 6.49
C THR A 8 2.57 -1.39 7.83
N TYR A 9 1.25 -1.18 7.83
CA TYR A 9 0.46 -1.12 9.04
C TYR A 9 -0.94 -1.65 8.76
N ALA A 10 -1.43 -2.50 9.63
CA ALA A 10 -2.80 -2.98 9.56
C ALA A 10 -3.32 -3.22 10.96
N THR A 11 -4.63 -3.10 11.14
CA THR A 11 -5.29 -3.44 12.39
C THR A 11 -6.37 -4.48 12.09
N PRO A 12 -6.88 -5.19 13.11
CA PRO A 12 -7.97 -6.15 12.88
C PRO A 12 -9.32 -5.50 12.54
N GLN A 13 -9.37 -4.18 12.48
CA GLN A 13 -10.54 -3.46 12.04
C GLN A 13 -10.76 -3.66 10.54
N ASN A 14 -12.02 -3.54 10.12
CA ASN A 14 -12.39 -3.83 8.76
C ASN A 14 -11.67 -2.91 7.76
N MET A 15 -10.99 -3.53 6.79
CA MET A 15 -10.34 -2.83 5.67
C MET A 15 -9.41 -1.70 6.09
N ASN A 16 -8.67 -1.88 7.19
CA ASN A 16 -7.77 -0.85 7.70
C ASN A 16 -6.32 -1.25 7.45
N ALA A 17 -5.81 -0.93 6.26
CA ALA A 17 -4.45 -1.25 5.85
C ALA A 17 -3.78 0.00 5.27
N TRP A 18 -2.51 0.19 5.63
CA TRP A 18 -1.74 1.38 5.28
C TRP A 18 -0.33 1.00 4.86
N ALA A 19 0.29 1.84 4.05
CA ALA A 19 1.71 1.76 3.76
C ALA A 19 2.33 3.15 3.86
N HIS A 20 3.55 3.21 4.37
CA HIS A 20 4.33 4.44 4.39
C HIS A 20 5.19 4.50 3.15
N LEU A 21 4.97 5.50 2.31
CA LEU A 21 5.59 5.65 1.01
C LEU A 21 6.64 6.76 1.02
N PRO A 22 7.70 6.62 0.19
CA PRO A 22 8.69 7.68 0.04
C PRO A 22 8.18 8.79 -0.87
N SER A 23 8.94 9.88 -0.95
CA SER A 23 8.68 10.95 -1.89
C SER A 23 8.59 10.40 -3.34
N PRO A 24 7.69 10.95 -4.21
CA PRO A 24 6.86 12.13 -3.99
C PRO A 24 5.54 11.88 -3.26
N SER A 25 5.16 10.62 -3.06
CA SER A 25 3.92 10.27 -2.34
C SER A 25 4.16 10.11 -0.86
N ALA A 26 5.09 10.87 -0.30
CA ALA A 26 5.59 10.68 1.07
C ALA A 26 4.50 10.65 2.12
N GLY A 27 4.65 9.71 3.07
CA GLY A 27 3.79 9.60 4.23
C GLY A 27 2.93 8.35 4.20
N TRP A 28 2.06 8.24 5.20
CA TRP A 28 1.12 7.14 5.31
C TRP A 28 0.01 7.29 4.28
N ARG A 29 -0.23 6.23 3.50
CA ARG A 29 -1.31 6.18 2.52
C ARG A 29 -2.15 4.95 2.77
N LYS A 30 -3.46 5.15 2.92
CA LYS A 30 -4.39 4.07 3.15
C LYS A 30 -4.69 3.33 1.86
N VAL A 31 -4.83 2.00 1.94
CA VAL A 31 -5.34 1.22 0.82
C VAL A 31 -6.82 1.55 0.66
N LYS A 32 -7.24 1.88 -0.56
CA LYS A 32 -8.62 2.28 -0.83
C LYS A 32 -9.58 1.13 -0.51
N ARG A 33 -10.64 1.44 0.21
CA ARG A 33 -11.61 0.45 0.68
C ARG A 33 -12.67 0.20 -0.39
N THR A 34 -12.35 -0.61 -1.39
CA THR A 34 -13.31 -1.00 -2.42
C THR A 34 -13.97 -2.32 -2.11
N SER A 35 -13.19 -3.29 -1.60
CA SER A 35 -13.70 -4.57 -1.14
C SER A 35 -12.70 -5.14 -0.13
N ALA A 36 -13.18 -6.01 0.76
CA ALA A 36 -12.31 -6.64 1.76
C ALA A 36 -11.20 -7.45 1.10
N ASP A 37 -11.52 -8.22 0.08
CA ASP A 37 -10.53 -9.04 -0.63
C ASP A 37 -9.51 -8.17 -1.36
N GLY A 38 -9.97 -7.08 -1.98
CA GLY A 38 -9.08 -6.16 -2.68
C GLY A 38 -8.09 -5.49 -1.73
N VAL A 39 -8.55 -5.07 -0.54
CA VAL A 39 -7.66 -4.49 0.48
C VAL A 39 -6.64 -5.52 0.95
N THR A 40 -7.08 -6.73 1.26
CA THR A 40 -6.19 -7.80 1.71
C THR A 40 -5.14 -8.13 0.65
N ASN A 41 -5.56 -8.32 -0.60
CA ASN A 41 -4.64 -8.66 -1.68
C ASN A 41 -3.62 -7.56 -1.93
N THR A 42 -4.06 -6.31 -1.92
CA THR A 42 -3.17 -5.16 -2.09
C THR A 42 -2.17 -5.09 -0.93
N PHE A 43 -2.65 -5.27 0.29
CA PHE A 43 -1.78 -5.23 1.46
C PHE A 43 -0.76 -6.36 1.47
N LEU A 44 -1.13 -7.56 1.02
CA LEU A 44 -0.19 -8.69 0.92
C LEU A 44 0.98 -8.35 0.00
N LEU A 45 0.72 -7.71 -1.15
CA LEU A 45 1.79 -7.32 -2.06
C LEU A 45 2.65 -6.20 -1.48
N LEU A 46 2.04 -5.25 -0.77
CA LEU A 46 2.79 -4.20 -0.07
C LEU A 46 3.72 -4.81 0.99
N ALA A 47 3.20 -5.74 1.78
CA ALA A 47 3.98 -6.40 2.81
C ALA A 47 5.11 -7.23 2.22
N LEU A 48 4.85 -7.93 1.10
CA LEU A 48 5.86 -8.72 0.42
C LEU A 48 6.97 -7.84 -0.13
N ALA A 49 6.63 -6.71 -0.74
CA ALA A 49 7.60 -5.75 -1.25
C ALA A 49 8.48 -5.22 -0.11
N LYS A 50 7.86 -4.88 1.03
CA LYS A 50 8.59 -4.43 2.22
C LYS A 50 9.53 -5.50 2.73
N ALA A 51 9.05 -6.74 2.85
CA ALA A 51 9.81 -7.84 3.42
C ALA A 51 11.01 -8.25 2.55
N THR A 52 10.86 -8.16 1.22
CA THR A 52 11.92 -8.53 0.29
C THR A 52 12.88 -7.38 -0.01
N GLY A 53 12.52 -6.15 0.36
CA GLY A 53 13.31 -4.96 0.05
C GLY A 53 13.32 -4.58 -1.42
N LYS A 54 12.43 -5.15 -2.24
CA LYS A 54 12.32 -4.84 -3.65
C LYS A 54 11.33 -3.72 -3.90
N GLN A 55 11.52 -3.01 -5.02
CA GLN A 55 10.61 -1.94 -5.39
C GLN A 55 9.29 -2.50 -5.91
N ALA A 56 8.22 -1.77 -5.64
CA ALA A 56 6.89 -2.03 -6.16
C ALA A 56 6.38 -0.80 -6.90
N HIS A 57 5.52 -1.00 -7.90
CA HIS A 57 4.86 0.09 -8.59
C HIS A 57 3.53 0.35 -7.89
N VAL A 58 3.41 1.52 -7.27
CA VAL A 58 2.23 1.89 -6.48
C VAL A 58 1.48 3.01 -7.17
N THR A 59 0.17 2.84 -7.30
CA THR A 59 -0.73 3.87 -7.84
C THR A 59 -1.55 4.47 -6.71
N VAL A 60 -1.52 5.80 -6.62
CA VAL A 60 -2.25 6.57 -5.61
C VAL A 60 -3.24 7.47 -6.34
N ASP A 61 -4.48 7.51 -5.89
CA ASP A 61 -5.53 8.30 -6.52
C ASP A 61 -5.57 9.75 -6.02
N GLY A 62 -6.54 10.51 -6.48
CA GLY A 62 -6.70 11.92 -6.10
C GLY A 62 -7.04 12.12 -4.62
N ALA A 63 -7.50 11.09 -3.93
CA ALA A 63 -7.76 11.13 -2.49
C ALA A 63 -6.55 10.67 -1.68
N ASN A 64 -5.40 10.47 -2.32
CA ASN A 64 -4.17 9.98 -1.70
C ASN A 64 -4.30 8.57 -1.12
N GLU A 65 -5.16 7.75 -1.72
CA GLU A 65 -5.33 6.35 -1.33
C GLU A 65 -4.71 5.43 -2.37
N ILE A 66 -4.14 4.31 -1.90
CA ILE A 66 -3.52 3.34 -2.79
C ILE A 66 -4.62 2.55 -3.50
N THR A 67 -4.60 2.57 -4.84
CA THR A 67 -5.61 1.90 -5.67
C THR A 67 -5.08 0.68 -6.39
N ALA A 68 -3.76 0.56 -6.56
CA ALA A 68 -3.17 -0.59 -7.24
C ALA A 68 -1.71 -0.73 -6.84
N ILE A 69 -1.22 -1.96 -6.96
CA ILE A 69 0.19 -2.26 -6.75
C ILE A 69 0.62 -3.35 -7.74
N TYR A 70 1.79 -3.15 -8.33
CA TYR A 70 2.48 -4.16 -9.14
C TYR A 70 3.80 -4.52 -8.46
N PHE A 71 4.06 -5.81 -8.43
CA PHE A 71 5.28 -6.29 -7.76
C PHE A 71 5.92 -7.46 -8.50
#